data_17fc3d97a51e668c326ca3ed265ffd98
#
_entry.id   17fc3d97a51e668c326ca3ed265ffd98
#
_cell.length_a   1.000
_cell.length_b   1.000
_cell.length_c   1.000
_cell.angle_alpha   90.00
_cell.angle_beta   90.00
_cell.angle_gamma   90.00
#
_symmetry.space_group_name_H-M   'P 1'
#
loop_
_entity.id
_entity.type
_entity.pdbx_description
1 polymer ?
#
loop_
_entity_poly.entity_id
_entity_poly.type
_entity_poly.pdbx_seq_one_letter_code
_entity_poly.pdbx_strand_id
1 'polypeptide(L)'
;MKKIIRLTESELILLVKRVINEGLHDTSWQNDEGDKITLMDLLNATEDIPVERFSVEELKPHLLSWDGDEEEIIKIDSADLQYPILIFVDNDGEFISIIDGHHRAQKAVRKGLETIKAKVIPINDLPKDIRKVFSHMGRQEEMKEGELTEKCWKGYTQKGMKTMFGKRYPNCVKKTK
;
A
#
# COMPACT_ATOMS: atom_id res chain seq x y z
N MET A 1 -16.59 -24.93 36.04
CA MET A 1 -17.00 -23.61 36.58
C MET A 1 -16.39 -22.53 35.68
N LYS A 2 -17.21 -21.63 35.11
CA LYS A 2 -16.70 -20.48 34.35
C LYS A 2 -16.20 -19.44 35.35
N LYS A 3 -14.92 -19.08 35.27
CA LYS A 3 -14.28 -18.05 36.08
C LYS A 3 -14.72 -16.67 35.56
N ILE A 4 -15.52 -15.93 36.31
CA ILE A 4 -15.92 -14.57 35.97
C ILE A 4 -14.81 -13.66 36.48
N ILE A 5 -14.12 -12.97 35.55
CA ILE A 5 -13.14 -11.94 35.85
C ILE A 5 -13.89 -10.60 35.84
N ARG A 6 -13.88 -9.89 36.97
CA ARG A 6 -14.40 -8.51 37.06
C ARG A 6 -13.24 -7.57 36.92
N LEU A 7 -13.25 -6.76 35.90
CA LEU A 7 -12.26 -5.68 35.70
C LEU A 7 -12.88 -4.37 36.18
N THR A 8 -12.09 -3.53 36.82
CA THR A 8 -12.43 -2.13 37.03
C THR A 8 -12.38 -1.37 35.70
N GLU A 9 -13.04 -0.22 35.63
CA GLU A 9 -13.02 0.63 34.44
C GLU A 9 -11.59 1.02 34.07
N SER A 10 -10.74 1.34 35.04
CA SER A 10 -9.32 1.64 34.82
C SER A 10 -8.54 0.46 34.27
N GLU A 11 -8.76 -0.74 34.77
CA GLU A 11 -8.12 -1.97 34.27
C GLU A 11 -8.60 -2.30 32.85
N LEU A 12 -9.88 -2.08 32.56
CA LEU A 12 -10.42 -2.24 31.22
C LEU A 12 -9.78 -1.26 30.22
N ILE A 13 -9.66 0.04 30.61
CA ILE A 13 -9.00 1.06 29.78
C ILE A 13 -7.54 0.70 29.53
N LEU A 14 -6.81 0.23 30.55
CA LEU A 14 -5.42 -0.19 30.40
C LEU A 14 -5.29 -1.41 29.49
N LEU A 15 -6.20 -2.38 29.63
CA LEU A 15 -6.21 -3.57 28.77
C LEU A 15 -6.51 -3.20 27.31
N VAL A 16 -7.52 -2.36 27.08
CA VAL A 16 -7.87 -1.87 25.74
C VAL A 16 -6.72 -1.09 25.11
N LYS A 17 -6.09 -0.18 25.85
CA LYS A 17 -4.89 0.55 25.37
C LYS A 17 -3.75 -0.40 25.03
N ARG A 18 -3.52 -1.44 25.83
CA ARG A 18 -2.48 -2.43 25.58
C ARG A 18 -2.75 -3.22 24.31
N VAL A 19 -3.98 -3.74 24.12
CA VAL A 19 -4.37 -4.50 22.93
C VAL A 19 -4.29 -3.63 21.68
N ILE A 20 -4.74 -2.38 21.74
CA ILE A 20 -4.63 -1.43 20.62
C ILE A 20 -3.16 -1.17 20.28
N ASN A 21 -2.32 -0.90 21.30
CA ASN A 21 -0.90 -0.64 21.08
C ASN A 21 -0.16 -1.87 20.50
N GLU A 22 -0.44 -3.06 21.02
CA GLU A 22 0.20 -4.29 20.50
C GLU A 22 -0.12 -4.45 19.01
N GLY A 23 -1.38 -4.29 18.57
CA GLY A 23 -1.75 -4.38 17.15
C GLY A 23 -1.16 -3.26 16.27
N LEU A 24 -0.99 -2.05 16.81
CA LEU A 24 -0.40 -0.92 16.08
C LEU A 24 1.13 -1.04 15.93
N HIS A 25 1.80 -1.72 16.85
CA HIS A 25 3.24 -1.95 16.78
C HIS A 25 3.62 -3.15 15.90
N ASP A 26 2.69 -4.08 15.67
CA ASP A 26 2.95 -5.26 14.82
C ASP A 26 3.00 -4.89 13.32
N THR A 27 2.25 -3.86 12.90
CA THR A 27 2.33 -3.37 11.52
C THR A 27 3.55 -2.47 11.35
N SER A 28 4.47 -2.90 10.50
CA SER A 28 5.70 -2.14 10.24
C SER A 28 6.15 -2.31 8.79
N TRP A 29 6.90 -1.32 8.31
CA TRP A 29 7.52 -1.32 6.99
C TRP A 29 9.02 -1.19 7.14
N GLN A 30 9.76 -1.84 6.24
CA GLN A 30 11.22 -1.79 6.22
C GLN A 30 11.70 -1.65 4.77
N ASN A 31 12.70 -0.80 4.53
CA ASN A 31 13.35 -0.69 3.24
C ASN A 31 14.54 -1.66 3.12
N ASP A 32 15.15 -1.73 1.94
CA ASP A 32 16.30 -2.61 1.67
C ASP A 32 17.57 -2.19 2.45
N GLU A 33 17.62 -0.95 2.94
CA GLU A 33 18.72 -0.43 3.76
C GLU A 33 18.57 -0.77 5.24
N GLY A 34 17.43 -1.37 5.64
CA GLY A 34 17.15 -1.78 7.01
C GLY A 34 16.46 -0.72 7.87
N ASP A 35 16.13 0.47 7.31
CA ASP A 35 15.34 1.46 8.02
C ASP A 35 13.92 0.93 8.22
N LYS A 36 13.42 1.01 9.44
CA LYS A 36 12.12 0.48 9.82
C LYS A 36 11.28 1.54 10.50
N ILE A 37 10.00 1.57 10.18
CA ILE A 37 8.97 2.37 10.86
C ILE A 37 7.77 1.50 11.22
N THR A 38 7.04 1.91 12.23
CA THR A 38 5.78 1.28 12.66
C THR A 38 4.57 2.08 12.18
N LEU A 39 3.39 1.47 12.21
CA LEU A 39 2.13 2.20 11.96
C LEU A 39 1.96 3.37 12.94
N MET A 40 2.43 3.22 14.20
CA MET A 40 2.36 4.29 15.20
C MET A 40 3.23 5.49 14.79
N ASP A 41 4.44 5.26 14.27
CA ASP A 41 5.31 6.34 13.78
C ASP A 41 4.63 7.11 12.64
N LEU A 42 3.98 6.40 11.71
CA LEU A 42 3.24 7.01 10.62
C LEU A 42 2.01 7.79 11.12
N LEU A 43 1.25 7.24 12.06
CA LEU A 43 0.08 7.91 12.63
C LEU A 43 0.47 9.20 13.38
N ASN A 44 1.57 9.17 14.13
CA ASN A 44 2.10 10.35 14.82
C ASN A 44 2.56 11.42 13.82
N ALA A 45 3.28 11.01 12.76
CA ALA A 45 3.76 11.93 11.73
C ALA A 45 2.63 12.54 10.88
N THR A 46 1.45 11.93 10.91
CA THR A 46 0.27 12.37 10.15
C THR A 46 -0.88 12.84 11.06
N GLU A 47 -0.59 13.17 12.33
CA GLU A 47 -1.62 13.56 13.30
C GLU A 47 -2.41 14.78 12.82
N ASP A 48 -1.73 15.78 12.27
CA ASP A 48 -2.31 17.03 11.78
C ASP A 48 -3.07 16.89 10.45
N ILE A 49 -2.95 15.76 9.74
CA ILE A 49 -3.65 15.54 8.48
C ILE A 49 -5.12 15.25 8.77
N PRO A 50 -6.05 16.04 8.19
CA PRO A 50 -7.47 15.86 8.43
C PRO A 50 -8.00 14.55 7.84
N VAL A 51 -9.04 14.01 8.47
CA VAL A 51 -9.81 12.89 7.91
C VAL A 51 -10.85 13.45 6.95
N GLU A 52 -10.83 12.96 5.72
CA GLU A 52 -11.77 13.36 4.68
C GLU A 52 -12.52 12.17 4.07
N ARG A 53 -13.41 12.45 3.12
CA ARG A 53 -14.13 11.44 2.34
C ARG A 53 -13.40 11.18 1.05
N PHE A 54 -12.96 9.95 0.84
CA PHE A 54 -12.28 9.51 -0.38
C PHE A 54 -13.19 8.61 -1.22
N SER A 55 -13.09 8.72 -2.55
CA SER A 55 -13.90 7.94 -3.50
C SER A 55 -13.55 6.45 -3.43
N VAL A 56 -14.57 5.61 -3.19
CA VAL A 56 -14.41 4.16 -3.24
C VAL A 56 -14.16 3.69 -4.67
N GLU A 57 -14.67 4.40 -5.67
CA GLU A 57 -14.44 4.06 -7.09
C GLU A 57 -12.96 4.15 -7.46
N GLU A 58 -12.26 5.18 -6.97
CA GLU A 58 -10.81 5.36 -7.19
C GLU A 58 -9.99 4.27 -6.50
N LEU A 59 -10.48 3.67 -5.41
CA LEU A 59 -9.77 2.61 -4.70
C LEU A 59 -9.88 1.25 -5.40
N LYS A 60 -10.96 0.98 -6.13
CA LYS A 60 -11.24 -0.34 -6.71
C LYS A 60 -10.10 -0.95 -7.52
N PRO A 61 -9.41 -0.21 -8.41
CA PRO A 61 -8.31 -0.76 -9.21
C PRO A 61 -7.09 -1.21 -8.38
N HIS A 62 -6.99 -0.69 -7.15
CA HIS A 62 -5.83 -0.86 -6.27
C HIS A 62 -6.07 -1.86 -5.14
N LEU A 63 -7.26 -2.46 -5.08
CA LEU A 63 -7.59 -3.42 -4.05
C LEU A 63 -7.00 -4.79 -4.37
N LEU A 64 -6.50 -5.46 -3.34
CA LEU A 64 -6.04 -6.83 -3.44
C LEU A 64 -7.24 -7.77 -3.65
N SER A 65 -7.08 -8.78 -4.51
CA SER A 65 -8.07 -9.85 -4.62
C SER A 65 -7.78 -10.91 -3.56
N TRP A 66 -8.78 -11.14 -2.70
CA TRP A 66 -8.76 -12.19 -1.67
C TRP A 66 -9.90 -13.19 -1.89
N ASP A 67 -10.19 -13.48 -3.16
CA ASP A 67 -11.27 -14.37 -3.52
C ASP A 67 -10.95 -15.80 -3.06
N GLY A 68 -11.83 -16.33 -2.19
CA GLY A 68 -11.69 -17.68 -1.66
C GLY A 68 -10.86 -17.83 -0.39
N ASP A 69 -10.27 -16.76 0.15
CA ASP A 69 -9.59 -16.78 1.44
C ASP A 69 -10.60 -16.48 2.57
N GLU A 70 -10.99 -17.53 3.30
CA GLU A 70 -11.98 -17.41 4.37
C GLU A 70 -11.52 -16.53 5.53
N GLU A 71 -10.22 -16.56 5.87
CA GLU A 71 -9.67 -15.75 6.95
C GLU A 71 -9.71 -14.25 6.57
N GLU A 72 -9.36 -13.92 5.35
CA GLU A 72 -9.41 -12.55 4.84
C GLU A 72 -10.87 -12.05 4.73
N ILE A 73 -11.81 -12.91 4.34
CA ILE A 73 -13.24 -12.57 4.32
C ILE A 73 -13.73 -12.19 5.72
N ILE A 74 -13.36 -12.96 6.75
CA ILE A 74 -13.71 -12.66 8.14
C ILE A 74 -13.13 -11.31 8.59
N LYS A 75 -11.86 -11.01 8.24
CA LYS A 75 -11.22 -9.73 8.54
C LYS A 75 -11.94 -8.57 7.84
N ILE A 76 -12.32 -8.73 6.58
CA ILE A 76 -13.10 -7.74 5.84
C ILE A 76 -14.44 -7.49 6.52
N ASP A 77 -15.16 -8.55 6.88
CA ASP A 77 -16.49 -8.42 7.48
C ASP A 77 -16.45 -7.83 8.89
N SER A 78 -15.38 -8.08 9.65
CA SER A 78 -15.15 -7.52 10.98
C SER A 78 -14.58 -6.10 10.96
N ALA A 79 -14.02 -5.63 9.83
CA ALA A 79 -13.36 -4.32 9.75
C ALA A 79 -14.32 -3.18 10.13
N ASP A 80 -13.84 -2.23 10.95
CA ASP A 80 -14.63 -1.09 11.42
C ASP A 80 -14.43 0.14 10.52
N LEU A 81 -15.48 0.54 9.82
CA LEU A 81 -15.48 1.69 8.90
C LEU A 81 -15.49 3.05 9.62
N GLN A 82 -15.54 3.09 10.96
CA GLN A 82 -15.41 4.33 11.71
C GLN A 82 -13.99 4.89 11.64
N TYR A 83 -12.98 4.01 11.53
CA TYR A 83 -11.59 4.39 11.42
C TYR A 83 -11.21 4.73 9.97
N PRO A 84 -10.43 5.78 9.74
CA PRO A 84 -9.98 6.15 8.39
C PRO A 84 -8.98 5.13 7.84
N ILE A 85 -8.95 4.96 6.53
CA ILE A 85 -7.84 4.32 5.83
C ILE A 85 -6.70 5.33 5.66
N LEU A 86 -5.47 4.84 5.46
CA LEU A 86 -4.31 5.68 5.14
C LEU A 86 -3.93 5.45 3.68
N ILE A 87 -3.89 6.53 2.90
CA ILE A 87 -3.51 6.50 1.49
C ILE A 87 -2.39 7.48 1.22
N PHE A 88 -1.44 7.06 0.40
CA PHE A 88 -0.42 7.96 -0.13
C PHE A 88 -0.84 8.51 -1.48
N VAL A 89 -0.55 9.79 -1.68
CA VAL A 89 -0.66 10.49 -2.95
C VAL A 89 0.68 11.14 -3.30
N ASP A 90 0.89 11.43 -4.58
CA ASP A 90 2.04 12.20 -5.05
C ASP A 90 1.85 13.72 -4.87
N ASN A 91 2.74 14.51 -5.48
CA ASN A 91 2.68 15.98 -5.41
C ASN A 91 1.47 16.57 -6.13
N ASP A 92 0.95 15.89 -7.12
CA ASP A 92 -0.18 16.33 -7.94
C ASP A 92 -1.52 15.84 -7.38
N GLY A 93 -1.46 15.09 -6.27
CA GLY A 93 -2.61 14.50 -5.59
C GLY A 93 -3.06 13.18 -6.21
N GLU A 94 -2.27 12.61 -7.13
CA GLU A 94 -2.58 11.33 -7.75
C GLU A 94 -2.34 10.18 -6.74
N PHE A 95 -3.23 9.20 -6.77
CA PHE A 95 -3.20 8.05 -5.87
C PHE A 95 -1.96 7.20 -6.10
N ILE A 96 -1.22 6.89 -5.03
CA ILE A 96 -0.07 5.97 -5.06
C ILE A 96 -0.45 4.60 -4.50
N SER A 97 -0.88 4.54 -3.24
CA SER A 97 -1.15 3.26 -2.56
C SER A 97 -2.01 3.42 -1.31
N ILE A 98 -2.73 2.34 -0.97
CA ILE A 98 -3.30 2.18 0.37
C ILE A 98 -2.19 1.66 1.28
N ILE A 99 -1.90 2.37 2.36
CA ILE A 99 -0.86 2.00 3.32
C ILE A 99 -1.43 1.20 4.48
N ASP A 100 -2.61 1.59 4.95
CA ASP A 100 -3.36 0.86 5.97
C ASP A 100 -4.86 0.90 5.68
N GLY A 101 -5.53 -0.18 6.04
CA GLY A 101 -6.98 -0.29 5.94
C GLY A 101 -7.50 -0.97 4.68
N HIS A 102 -6.74 -1.84 4.05
CA HIS A 102 -7.19 -2.64 2.89
C HIS A 102 -8.51 -3.39 3.15
N HIS A 103 -8.68 -4.00 4.33
CA HIS A 103 -9.93 -4.68 4.70
C HIS A 103 -11.11 -3.70 4.81
N ARG A 104 -10.87 -2.48 5.34
CA ARG A 104 -11.88 -1.41 5.40
C ARG A 104 -12.28 -0.96 4.00
N ALA A 105 -11.31 -0.77 3.11
CA ALA A 105 -11.55 -0.40 1.72
C ALA A 105 -12.35 -1.48 0.97
N GLN A 106 -11.97 -2.76 1.12
CA GLN A 106 -12.72 -3.90 0.57
C GLN A 106 -14.16 -3.97 1.10
N LYS A 107 -14.34 -3.77 2.42
CA LYS A 107 -15.68 -3.74 3.02
C LYS A 107 -16.54 -2.61 2.45
N ALA A 108 -15.95 -1.44 2.21
CA ALA A 108 -16.66 -0.31 1.61
C ALA A 108 -17.14 -0.65 0.19
N VAL A 109 -16.29 -1.29 -0.62
CA VAL A 109 -16.67 -1.78 -1.96
C VAL A 109 -17.79 -2.81 -1.89
N ARG A 110 -17.66 -3.84 -1.03
CA ARG A 110 -18.71 -4.89 -0.87
C ARG A 110 -20.05 -4.32 -0.42
N LYS A 111 -20.03 -3.26 0.38
CA LYS A 111 -21.24 -2.55 0.82
C LYS A 111 -21.79 -1.55 -0.19
N GLY A 112 -21.11 -1.34 -1.33
CA GLY A 112 -21.52 -0.38 -2.34
C GLY A 112 -21.50 1.06 -1.86
N LEU A 113 -20.56 1.41 -0.96
CA LEU A 113 -20.41 2.78 -0.49
C LEU A 113 -19.77 3.64 -1.57
N GLU A 114 -20.21 4.88 -1.70
CA GLU A 114 -19.62 5.86 -2.63
C GLU A 114 -18.29 6.41 -2.10
N THR A 115 -18.19 6.58 -0.78
CA THR A 115 -17.01 7.15 -0.12
C THR A 115 -16.66 6.42 1.16
N ILE A 116 -15.38 6.49 1.54
CA ILE A 116 -14.86 6.02 2.81
C ILE A 116 -14.06 7.12 3.50
N LYS A 117 -13.94 7.06 4.82
CA LYS A 117 -13.04 7.96 5.58
C LYS A 117 -11.59 7.61 5.25
N ALA A 118 -10.79 8.61 4.93
CA ALA A 118 -9.37 8.47 4.64
C ALA A 118 -8.55 9.62 5.21
N LYS A 119 -7.30 9.36 5.54
CA LYS A 119 -6.24 10.38 5.62
C LYS A 119 -5.47 10.30 4.30
N VAL A 120 -5.54 11.37 3.51
CA VAL A 120 -4.80 11.50 2.25
C VAL A 120 -3.47 12.15 2.56
N ILE A 121 -2.40 11.42 2.37
CA ILE A 121 -1.06 11.76 2.84
C ILE A 121 -0.16 12.00 1.62
N PRO A 122 0.21 13.27 1.33
CA PRO A 122 1.22 13.54 0.32
C PRO A 122 2.56 12.97 0.78
N ILE A 123 3.15 12.05 0.00
CA ILE A 123 4.36 11.33 0.41
C ILE A 123 5.54 12.27 0.69
N ASN A 124 5.57 13.42 0.02
CA ASN A 124 6.64 14.40 0.18
C ASN A 124 6.53 15.27 1.44
N ASP A 125 5.35 15.30 2.07
CA ASP A 125 5.11 16.04 3.33
C ASP A 125 5.55 15.21 4.55
N LEU A 126 5.82 13.92 4.37
CA LEU A 126 6.31 13.05 5.42
C LEU A 126 7.73 13.44 5.86
N PRO A 127 8.08 13.27 7.15
CA PRO A 127 9.45 13.36 7.65
C PRO A 127 10.42 12.51 6.81
N LYS A 128 11.65 12.97 6.66
CA LYS A 128 12.65 12.35 5.76
C LYS A 128 12.95 10.89 6.10
N ASP A 129 12.97 10.54 7.37
CA ASP A 129 13.17 9.19 7.89
C ASP A 129 12.03 8.25 7.48
N ILE A 130 10.79 8.68 7.64
CA ILE A 130 9.61 7.92 7.21
C ILE A 130 9.57 7.80 5.69
N ARG A 131 9.75 8.93 4.97
CA ARG A 131 9.76 8.96 3.50
C ARG A 131 10.82 8.04 2.90
N LYS A 132 11.98 7.89 3.56
CA LYS A 132 13.05 7.00 3.12
C LYS A 132 12.60 5.55 3.05
N VAL A 133 11.79 5.09 4.01
CA VAL A 133 11.23 3.73 4.03
C VAL A 133 10.30 3.49 2.84
N PHE A 134 9.57 4.50 2.41
CA PHE A 134 8.65 4.43 1.27
C PHE A 134 9.21 4.97 -0.05
N SER A 135 10.52 5.18 -0.14
CA SER A 135 11.17 5.80 -1.31
C SER A 135 10.95 5.05 -2.63
N HIS A 136 10.61 3.77 -2.57
CA HIS A 136 10.28 2.95 -3.73
C HIS A 136 8.83 3.13 -4.21
N MET A 137 7.92 3.65 -3.36
CA MET A 137 6.50 3.79 -3.70
C MET A 137 6.20 5.05 -4.54
N GLY A 138 6.97 6.11 -4.40
CA GLY A 138 6.80 7.36 -5.17
C GLY A 138 7.55 7.40 -6.49
N ARG A 139 8.36 6.39 -6.78
CA ARG A 139 8.89 6.17 -8.10
C ARG A 139 7.85 5.39 -8.90
N GLN A 140 6.94 6.11 -9.55
CA GLN A 140 6.67 5.68 -10.90
C GLN A 140 8.04 5.72 -11.57
N GLU A 141 8.70 4.56 -11.69
CA GLU A 141 9.62 4.42 -12.79
C GLU A 141 8.79 4.85 -13.99
N GLU A 142 9.03 6.08 -14.48
CA GLU A 142 8.91 6.28 -15.90
C GLU A 142 9.69 5.11 -16.47
N MET A 143 9.01 4.01 -16.74
CA MET A 143 9.46 3.11 -17.77
C MET A 143 9.50 4.02 -18.98
N LYS A 144 10.66 4.70 -19.14
CA LYS A 144 11.01 5.34 -20.39
C LYS A 144 10.76 4.26 -21.39
N GLU A 145 9.62 4.37 -22.07
CA GLU A 145 9.34 3.65 -23.28
C GLU A 145 10.51 3.96 -24.22
N GLY A 146 11.60 3.24 -24.12
CA GLY A 146 12.77 3.52 -24.92
C GLY A 146 14.07 2.87 -24.51
N GLU A 147 14.22 2.28 -23.32
CA GLU A 147 15.52 1.68 -22.97
C GLU A 147 15.42 0.29 -22.34
N LEU A 148 14.67 -0.59 -22.98
CA LEU A 148 15.03 -2.00 -23.00
C LEU A 148 16.22 -2.13 -23.96
N THR A 149 17.40 -1.67 -23.54
CA THR A 149 18.67 -2.10 -24.11
C THR A 149 18.92 -3.52 -23.62
N GLU A 150 18.04 -4.45 -23.96
CA GLU A 150 18.41 -5.85 -23.99
C GLU A 150 19.50 -5.97 -25.04
N LYS A 151 20.75 -5.89 -24.57
CA LYS A 151 21.91 -6.17 -25.43
C LYS A 151 21.72 -7.56 -25.99
N CYS A 152 21.70 -7.67 -27.31
CA CYS A 152 21.68 -8.97 -27.97
C CYS A 152 22.78 -9.87 -27.38
N TRP A 153 22.50 -11.16 -27.27
CA TRP A 153 23.42 -12.15 -26.74
C TRP A 153 24.77 -12.14 -27.45
N LYS A 154 25.81 -12.62 -26.79
CA LYS A 154 27.16 -12.74 -27.38
C LYS A 154 27.10 -13.49 -28.70
N GLY A 155 27.52 -12.84 -29.81
CA GLY A 155 27.44 -13.40 -31.15
C GLY A 155 26.25 -12.95 -31.99
N TYR A 156 25.36 -12.11 -31.44
CA TYR A 156 24.25 -11.51 -32.17
C TYR A 156 24.40 -9.99 -32.24
N THR A 157 23.82 -9.39 -33.24
CA THR A 157 23.74 -7.94 -33.42
C THR A 157 22.29 -7.52 -33.65
N GLN A 158 21.91 -6.36 -33.12
CA GLN A 158 20.58 -5.82 -33.33
C GLN A 158 20.42 -5.32 -34.76
N LYS A 159 19.39 -5.79 -35.43
CA LYS A 159 19.02 -5.37 -36.77
C LYS A 159 17.55 -4.92 -36.82
N GLY A 160 17.33 -3.72 -36.28
CA GLY A 160 15.97 -3.15 -36.13
C GLY A 160 15.21 -3.65 -34.93
N MET A 161 13.90 -3.38 -34.92
CA MET A 161 12.95 -3.77 -33.88
C MET A 161 11.84 -4.63 -34.47
N LYS A 162 11.34 -5.59 -33.70
CA LYS A 162 10.17 -6.40 -34.06
C LYS A 162 9.09 -6.25 -33.00
N THR A 163 7.84 -6.28 -33.41
CA THR A 163 6.69 -6.25 -32.51
C THR A 163 6.19 -7.67 -32.27
N MET A 164 6.11 -8.08 -31.00
CA MET A 164 5.53 -9.36 -30.55
C MET A 164 4.64 -9.12 -29.36
N PHE A 165 3.44 -9.70 -29.36
CA PHE A 165 2.47 -9.57 -28.27
C PHE A 165 2.16 -8.10 -27.87
N GLY A 166 2.10 -7.20 -28.88
CA GLY A 166 1.83 -5.76 -28.66
C GLY A 166 3.02 -4.95 -28.12
N LYS A 167 4.19 -5.58 -27.88
CA LYS A 167 5.41 -4.91 -27.40
C LYS A 167 6.52 -4.95 -28.43
N ARG A 168 7.39 -3.94 -28.44
CA ARG A 168 8.55 -3.83 -29.35
C ARG A 168 9.78 -4.46 -28.68
N TYR A 169 10.45 -5.38 -29.40
CA TYR A 169 11.66 -6.08 -28.98
C TYR A 169 12.79 -5.87 -29.98
N PRO A 170 14.07 -5.84 -29.54
CA PRO A 170 15.21 -5.79 -30.47
C PRO A 170 15.24 -7.06 -31.32
N ASN A 171 15.39 -6.90 -32.64
CA ASN A 171 15.56 -8.02 -33.53
C ASN A 171 17.05 -8.40 -33.61
N CYS A 172 17.41 -9.41 -32.83
CA CYS A 172 18.79 -9.89 -32.74
C CYS A 172 19.06 -10.94 -33.84
N VAL A 173 20.00 -10.67 -34.75
CA VAL A 173 20.44 -11.58 -35.82
C VAL A 173 21.87 -12.04 -35.55
N LYS A 174 22.18 -13.30 -35.94
CA LYS A 174 23.51 -13.87 -35.76
C LYS A 174 24.53 -13.10 -36.63
N LYS A 175 25.66 -12.76 -36.03
CA LYS A 175 26.77 -12.15 -36.77
C LYS A 175 27.27 -13.13 -37.85
N THR A 176 27.15 -12.78 -39.10
CA THR A 176 27.83 -13.49 -40.17
C THR A 176 29.30 -13.07 -40.19
N LYS A 177 30.22 -14.05 -40.25
CA LYS A 177 31.64 -13.81 -40.39
C LYS A 177 31.93 -13.21 -41.77
#